data_8d8bb9c7517e462df742d36c6729396b
#
_entry.id   8d8bb9c7517e462df742d36c6729396b
#
_cell.length_a   1.000
_cell.length_b   1.000
_cell.length_c   1.000
_cell.angle_alpha   90.00
_cell.angle_beta   90.00
_cell.angle_gamma   90.00
#
_symmetry.space_group_name_H-M   'P 1'
#
loop_
_entity.id
_entity.type
_entity.pdbx_description
1 polymer ?
#
loop_
_entity_poly.entity_id
_entity_poly.type
_entity_poly.pdbx_seq_one_letter_code
_entity_poly.pdbx_strand_id
1 'polypeptide(L)'
;MRKYLVNYRAAYNPCCEFSAIYETRGMMTQEDVEAFEEAKTEEHGKTATVVSFCELKYSIPTLEDYIVALPYFTFKNGKLETTDNDWAYIPTLYKFEGTWAIDWIDAEESDSIEVIKGATPFEAAKNAYNWCVEKGYIKDTLNNK
;
A
#
# COMPACT_ATOMS: atom_id res chain seq x y z
N MET A 1 -6.12 -2.89 -13.93
CA MET A 1 -4.89 -3.49 -14.50
C MET A 1 -4.44 -4.65 -13.63
N ARG A 2 -4.11 -5.76 -14.23
CA ARG A 2 -3.52 -6.90 -13.54
C ARG A 2 -2.01 -6.86 -13.70
N LYS A 3 -1.28 -7.26 -12.67
CA LYS A 3 0.17 -7.34 -12.69
C LYS A 3 0.62 -8.78 -12.58
N TYR A 4 1.60 -9.14 -13.37
CA TYR A 4 2.18 -10.47 -13.38
C TYR A 4 3.68 -10.40 -13.14
N LEU A 5 4.19 -11.30 -12.32
CA LEU A 5 5.62 -11.58 -12.27
C LEU A 5 5.92 -12.60 -13.38
N VAL A 6 6.73 -12.22 -14.33
CA VAL A 6 7.10 -13.05 -15.47
C VAL A 6 8.53 -13.47 -15.34
N ASN A 7 8.78 -14.77 -15.33
CA ASN A 7 10.10 -15.36 -15.34
C ASN A 7 10.43 -15.78 -16.78
N TYR A 8 11.58 -15.35 -17.28
CA TYR A 8 11.97 -15.63 -18.65
C TYR A 8 13.49 -15.92 -18.74
N ARG A 9 13.87 -16.55 -19.83
CA ARG A 9 15.27 -16.83 -20.17
C ARG A 9 15.68 -16.00 -21.37
N ALA A 10 16.90 -15.49 -21.34
CA ALA A 10 17.52 -14.89 -22.50
C ALA A 10 18.69 -15.77 -22.95
N ALA A 11 18.87 -15.90 -24.26
CA ALA A 11 19.81 -16.83 -24.88
C ALA A 11 21.27 -16.30 -24.85
N TYR A 12 21.75 -15.99 -23.65
CA TYR A 12 23.18 -15.75 -23.38
C TYR A 12 23.93 -17.09 -23.33
N ASN A 13 25.22 -17.04 -23.30
CA ASN A 13 26.06 -18.21 -23.16
C ASN A 13 26.94 -18.08 -21.90
N PRO A 14 26.59 -18.70 -20.75
CA PRO A 14 25.42 -19.55 -20.55
C PRO A 14 24.09 -18.77 -20.49
N CYS A 15 23.00 -19.49 -20.71
CA CYS A 15 21.66 -18.93 -20.64
C CYS A 15 21.36 -18.34 -19.27
N CYS A 16 20.78 -17.15 -19.22
CA CYS A 16 20.43 -16.43 -17.99
C CYS A 16 18.94 -16.37 -17.78
N GLU A 17 18.53 -16.47 -16.54
CA GLU A 17 17.13 -16.31 -16.10
C GLU A 17 16.93 -14.92 -15.50
N PHE A 18 15.78 -14.32 -15.82
CA PHE A 18 15.39 -12.98 -15.38
C PHE A 18 13.94 -12.98 -14.91
N SER A 19 13.57 -11.96 -14.18
CA SER A 19 12.20 -11.69 -13.79
C SER A 19 11.83 -10.24 -14.06
N ALA A 20 10.60 -10.01 -14.51
CA ALA A 20 10.09 -8.66 -14.74
C ALA A 20 8.59 -8.59 -14.44
N ILE A 21 8.09 -7.40 -14.17
CA ILE A 21 6.67 -7.13 -13.97
C ILE A 21 6.06 -6.75 -15.32
N TYR A 22 4.93 -7.39 -15.65
CA TYR A 22 4.14 -7.08 -16.83
C TYR A 22 2.70 -6.75 -16.43
N GLU A 23 2.14 -5.70 -17.01
CA GLU A 23 0.77 -5.25 -16.72
C GLU A 23 -0.16 -5.53 -17.91
N THR A 24 -1.34 -6.06 -17.62
CA THR A 24 -2.38 -6.33 -18.63
C THR A 24 -3.72 -5.76 -18.17
N ARG A 25 -4.65 -5.60 -19.11
CA ARG A 25 -6.03 -5.18 -18.80
C ARG A 25 -6.89 -6.34 -18.30
N GLY A 26 -6.53 -7.56 -18.65
CA GLY A 26 -7.25 -8.78 -18.29
C GLY A 26 -6.30 -9.88 -17.86
N MET A 27 -6.74 -11.12 -18.03
CA MET A 27 -5.87 -12.26 -17.80
C MET A 27 -4.76 -12.30 -18.86
N MET A 28 -3.60 -12.82 -18.47
CA MET A 28 -2.46 -13.03 -19.38
C MET A 28 -2.86 -13.94 -20.53
N THR A 29 -2.72 -13.47 -21.75
CA THR A 29 -3.05 -14.22 -22.98
C THR A 29 -1.79 -14.68 -23.70
N GLN A 30 -1.95 -15.54 -24.71
CA GLN A 30 -0.84 -15.94 -25.57
C GLN A 30 -0.22 -14.72 -26.28
N GLU A 31 -1.04 -13.79 -26.73
CA GLU A 31 -0.57 -12.55 -27.35
C GLU A 31 0.26 -11.68 -26.40
N ASP A 32 -0.12 -11.63 -25.12
CA ASP A 32 0.64 -10.93 -24.08
C ASP A 32 2.01 -11.58 -23.87
N VAL A 33 2.08 -12.91 -23.85
CA VAL A 33 3.33 -13.66 -23.73
C VAL A 33 4.24 -13.37 -24.92
N GLU A 34 3.71 -13.42 -26.12
CA GLU A 34 4.47 -13.15 -27.35
C GLU A 34 4.99 -11.70 -27.38
N ALA A 35 4.14 -10.72 -27.00
CA ALA A 35 4.53 -9.32 -26.92
C ALA A 35 5.64 -9.09 -25.89
N PHE A 36 5.54 -9.75 -24.73
CA PHE A 36 6.57 -9.71 -23.70
C PHE A 36 7.91 -10.29 -24.21
N GLU A 37 7.85 -11.47 -24.82
CA GLU A 37 9.04 -12.14 -25.37
C GLU A 37 9.73 -11.27 -26.45
N GLU A 38 8.93 -10.67 -27.34
CA GLU A 38 9.45 -9.75 -28.36
C GLU A 38 10.15 -8.52 -27.75
N ALA A 39 9.50 -7.88 -26.77
CA ALA A 39 10.07 -6.72 -26.09
C ALA A 39 11.37 -7.06 -25.36
N LYS A 40 11.44 -8.21 -24.69
CA LYS A 40 12.65 -8.65 -23.98
C LYS A 40 13.75 -9.13 -24.92
N THR A 41 13.39 -9.72 -26.05
CA THR A 41 14.33 -10.07 -27.12
C THR A 41 15.01 -8.82 -27.66
N GLU A 42 14.25 -7.75 -27.88
CA GLU A 42 14.80 -6.47 -28.33
C GLU A 42 15.70 -5.83 -27.26
N GLU A 43 15.24 -5.82 -26.00
CA GLU A 43 15.98 -5.25 -24.87
C GLU A 43 17.34 -5.92 -24.66
N HIS A 44 17.37 -7.25 -24.68
CA HIS A 44 18.60 -8.02 -24.46
C HIS A 44 19.46 -8.21 -25.71
N GLY A 45 18.90 -8.03 -26.92
CA GLY A 45 19.56 -8.43 -28.15
C GLY A 45 19.78 -9.95 -28.30
N LYS A 46 19.01 -10.73 -27.51
CA LYS A 46 19.04 -12.19 -27.45
C LYS A 46 17.65 -12.71 -27.39
N THR A 47 17.37 -13.88 -27.96
CA THR A 47 16.05 -14.50 -27.89
C THR A 47 15.64 -14.69 -26.45
N ALA A 48 14.50 -14.11 -26.09
CA ALA A 48 13.88 -14.24 -24.76
C ALA A 48 12.68 -15.16 -24.83
N THR A 49 12.56 -16.08 -23.88
CA THR A 49 11.46 -17.06 -23.79
C THR A 49 10.90 -17.07 -22.39
N VAL A 50 9.58 -16.90 -22.27
CA VAL A 50 8.88 -16.98 -21.00
C VAL A 50 8.89 -18.41 -20.48
N VAL A 51 9.33 -18.57 -19.24
CA VAL A 51 9.37 -19.88 -18.54
C VAL A 51 8.10 -20.07 -17.73
N SER A 52 7.69 -19.04 -17.00
CA SER A 52 6.50 -19.06 -16.14
C SER A 52 6.02 -17.65 -15.86
N PHE A 53 4.77 -17.53 -15.46
CA PHE A 53 4.25 -16.27 -14.93
C PHE A 53 3.21 -16.55 -13.85
N CYS A 54 3.08 -15.64 -12.90
CA CYS A 54 2.03 -15.69 -11.89
C CYS A 54 1.44 -14.31 -11.67
N GLU A 55 0.14 -14.25 -11.44
CA GLU A 55 -0.53 -13.00 -11.10
C GLU A 55 -0.09 -12.55 -9.72
N LEU A 56 0.37 -11.30 -9.63
CA LEU A 56 0.66 -10.67 -8.35
C LEU A 56 -0.66 -10.22 -7.74
N LYS A 57 -1.10 -10.94 -6.73
CA LYS A 57 -2.25 -10.53 -5.94
C LYS A 57 -1.87 -9.25 -5.18
N TYR A 58 -2.79 -8.29 -5.15
CA TYR A 58 -2.62 -7.13 -4.29
C TYR A 58 -2.43 -7.63 -2.86
N SER A 59 -1.38 -7.17 -2.20
CA SER A 59 -1.22 -7.42 -0.77
C SER A 59 -2.37 -6.73 -0.06
N ILE A 60 -3.12 -7.48 0.77
CA ILE A 60 -4.13 -6.90 1.65
C ILE A 60 -3.37 -6.01 2.64
N PRO A 61 -3.77 -4.74 2.82
CA PRO A 61 -3.10 -3.88 3.78
C PRO A 61 -3.09 -4.50 5.18
N THR A 62 -1.96 -4.41 5.86
CA THR A 62 -1.78 -4.91 7.22
C THR A 62 -2.12 -3.82 8.24
N LEU A 63 -2.21 -4.20 9.51
CA LEU A 63 -2.34 -3.25 10.62
C LEU A 63 -1.26 -2.17 10.56
N GLU A 64 -0.01 -2.57 10.33
CA GLU A 64 1.13 -1.65 10.25
C GLU A 64 0.98 -0.66 9.09
N ASP A 65 0.53 -1.12 7.92
CA ASP A 65 0.28 -0.27 6.76
C ASP A 65 -0.70 0.86 7.08
N TYR A 66 -1.80 0.54 7.77
CA TYR A 66 -2.78 1.54 8.18
C TYR A 66 -2.22 2.51 9.23
N ILE A 67 -1.51 2.02 10.24
CA ILE A 67 -0.94 2.86 11.30
C ILE A 67 0.10 3.84 10.73
N VAL A 68 1.00 3.36 9.89
CA VAL A 68 2.04 4.19 9.25
C VAL A 68 1.42 5.27 8.36
N ALA A 69 0.27 4.99 7.74
CA ALA A 69 -0.43 5.93 6.87
C ALA A 69 -1.22 7.02 7.64
N LEU A 70 -1.44 6.86 8.95
CA LEU A 70 -2.18 7.85 9.74
C LEU A 70 -1.35 9.14 9.88
N PRO A 71 -1.97 10.31 9.65
CA PRO A 71 -1.26 11.59 9.76
C PRO A 71 -1.11 12.02 11.22
N TYR A 72 -0.19 12.95 11.46
CA TYR A 72 -0.17 13.74 12.69
C TYR A 72 -0.99 15.00 12.45
N PHE A 73 -1.62 15.51 13.50
CA PHE A 73 -2.45 16.70 13.41
C PHE A 73 -1.96 17.83 14.28
N THR A 74 -2.29 19.04 13.89
CA THR A 74 -2.13 20.25 14.67
C THR A 74 -3.34 21.17 14.46
N PHE A 75 -3.55 22.09 15.37
CA PHE A 75 -4.51 23.16 15.20
C PHE A 75 -3.81 24.42 14.70
N LYS A 76 -4.32 24.95 13.58
CA LYS A 76 -3.86 26.22 13.01
C LYS A 76 -5.05 27.11 12.76
N ASN A 77 -5.10 28.26 13.43
CA ASN A 77 -6.22 29.20 13.37
C ASN A 77 -7.58 28.53 13.71
N GLY A 78 -7.59 27.62 14.68
CA GLY A 78 -8.78 26.90 15.09
C GLY A 78 -9.20 25.77 14.17
N LYS A 79 -8.42 25.46 13.14
CA LYS A 79 -8.67 24.36 12.19
C LYS A 79 -7.68 23.23 12.39
N LEU A 80 -8.17 22.01 12.28
CA LEU A 80 -7.35 20.80 12.31
C LEU A 80 -6.65 20.62 10.96
N GLU A 81 -5.34 20.50 10.99
CA GLU A 81 -4.49 20.30 9.80
C GLU A 81 -3.49 19.17 10.03
N THR A 82 -3.09 18.49 8.96
CA THR A 82 -1.99 17.53 9.02
C THR A 82 -0.66 18.24 9.15
N THR A 83 0.29 17.62 9.87
CA THR A 83 1.60 18.22 10.12
C THR A 83 2.70 17.15 10.23
N ASP A 84 3.94 17.56 10.01
CA ASP A 84 5.14 16.72 10.23
C ASP A 84 5.87 17.11 11.53
N ASN A 85 5.27 17.98 12.34
CA ASN A 85 5.91 18.53 13.54
C ASN A 85 5.87 17.54 14.71
N ASP A 86 6.97 17.43 15.48
CA ASP A 86 7.09 16.57 16.66
C ASP A 86 6.16 16.96 17.83
N TRP A 87 5.65 18.18 17.84
CA TRP A 87 4.69 18.68 18.84
C TRP A 87 3.23 18.47 18.46
N ALA A 88 2.99 17.57 17.54
CA ALA A 88 1.68 17.27 16.99
C ALA A 88 0.87 16.32 17.88
N TYR A 89 -0.43 16.24 17.59
CA TYR A 89 -1.28 15.14 18.04
C TYR A 89 -0.91 13.88 17.27
N ILE A 90 -0.52 12.84 17.99
CA ILE A 90 0.02 11.59 17.44
C ILE A 90 -1.04 10.50 17.50
N PRO A 91 -1.26 9.72 16.40
CA PRO A 91 -2.19 8.60 16.44
C PRO A 91 -1.64 7.51 17.37
N THR A 92 -2.42 7.13 18.34
CA THR A 92 -2.05 6.16 19.38
C THR A 92 -3.08 5.04 19.42
N LEU A 93 -2.61 3.80 19.29
CA LEU A 93 -3.44 2.59 19.39
C LEU A 93 -3.43 2.09 20.84
N TYR A 94 -4.61 1.89 21.41
CA TYR A 94 -4.74 1.32 22.75
C TYR A 94 -6.02 0.53 22.90
N LYS A 95 -6.10 -0.26 23.97
CA LYS A 95 -7.28 -1.04 24.32
C LYS A 95 -7.93 -0.43 25.58
N PHE A 96 -9.22 -0.17 25.50
CA PHE A 96 -9.99 0.37 26.59
C PHE A 96 -11.35 -0.34 26.68
N GLU A 97 -11.65 -0.90 27.85
CA GLU A 97 -12.90 -1.62 28.13
C GLU A 97 -13.25 -2.70 27.09
N GLY A 98 -12.24 -3.46 26.65
CA GLY A 98 -12.42 -4.55 25.68
C GLY A 98 -12.50 -4.11 24.22
N THR A 99 -12.45 -2.82 23.95
CA THR A 99 -12.48 -2.24 22.60
C THR A 99 -11.14 -1.62 22.26
N TRP A 100 -10.68 -1.80 21.02
CA TRP A 100 -9.49 -1.12 20.53
C TRP A 100 -9.84 0.26 19.97
N ALA A 101 -8.94 1.20 20.12
CA ALA A 101 -9.15 2.57 19.67
C ALA A 101 -7.87 3.19 19.11
N ILE A 102 -8.01 4.03 18.10
CA ILE A 102 -7.00 5.00 17.68
C ILE A 102 -7.48 6.37 18.18
N ASP A 103 -6.61 7.05 18.88
CA ASP A 103 -6.84 8.39 19.40
C ASP A 103 -5.64 9.27 19.06
N TRP A 104 -5.88 10.49 18.63
CA TRP A 104 -4.80 11.47 18.41
C TRP A 104 -4.62 12.28 19.68
N ILE A 105 -3.51 12.02 20.34
CA ILE A 105 -3.19 12.57 21.68
C ILE A 105 -1.99 13.51 21.56
N ASP A 106 -2.00 14.62 22.30
CA ASP A 106 -0.85 15.50 22.39
C ASP A 106 0.29 14.88 23.22
N ALA A 107 1.49 15.47 23.17
CA ALA A 107 2.67 14.93 23.82
C ALA A 107 2.53 14.86 25.37
N GLU A 108 1.65 15.63 25.96
CA GLU A 108 1.39 15.64 27.39
C GLU A 108 0.24 14.73 27.81
N GLU A 109 -0.38 14.06 26.83
CA GLU A 109 -1.59 13.22 27.01
C GLU A 109 -2.76 13.96 27.68
N SER A 110 -2.78 15.30 27.51
CA SER A 110 -3.74 16.17 28.17
C SER A 110 -5.00 16.44 27.33
N ASP A 111 -4.92 16.21 26.03
CA ASP A 111 -6.00 16.51 25.09
C ASP A 111 -6.07 15.48 23.96
N SER A 112 -7.25 15.32 23.42
CA SER A 112 -7.57 14.34 22.40
C SER A 112 -8.44 14.99 21.31
N ILE A 113 -8.20 14.62 20.06
CA ILE A 113 -8.95 15.17 18.92
C ILE A 113 -10.18 14.34 18.61
N GLU A 114 -9.97 13.04 18.36
CA GLU A 114 -11.02 12.11 17.95
C GLU A 114 -10.63 10.71 18.36
N VAL A 115 -11.60 9.92 18.78
CA VAL A 115 -11.43 8.53 19.18
C VAL A 115 -12.16 7.63 18.19
N ILE A 116 -11.40 6.84 17.43
CA ILE A 116 -11.94 5.91 16.44
C ILE A 116 -11.82 4.48 16.96
N LYS A 117 -12.94 3.79 17.13
CA LYS A 117 -13.00 2.47 17.74
C LYS A 117 -13.06 1.33 16.71
N GLY A 118 -12.63 0.14 17.14
CA GLY A 118 -12.74 -1.11 16.40
C GLY A 118 -12.70 -2.31 17.34
N ALA A 119 -13.28 -3.42 16.92
CA ALA A 119 -13.30 -4.66 17.73
C ALA A 119 -11.90 -5.29 17.84
N THR A 120 -11.02 -5.02 16.86
CA THR A 120 -9.64 -5.49 16.81
C THR A 120 -8.70 -4.30 16.55
N PRO A 121 -7.38 -4.44 16.82
CA PRO A 121 -6.42 -3.41 16.44
C PRO A 121 -6.47 -3.06 14.95
N PHE A 122 -6.62 -4.06 14.10
CA PHE A 122 -6.74 -3.89 12.65
C PHE A 122 -7.96 -3.05 12.27
N GLU A 123 -9.13 -3.37 12.84
CA GLU A 123 -10.36 -2.61 12.57
C GLU A 123 -10.26 -1.17 13.05
N ALA A 124 -9.70 -0.93 14.23
CA ALA A 124 -9.50 0.41 14.76
C ALA A 124 -8.61 1.25 13.84
N ALA A 125 -7.49 0.69 13.39
CA ALA A 125 -6.55 1.35 12.48
C ALA A 125 -7.18 1.61 11.10
N LYS A 126 -7.89 0.63 10.54
CA LYS A 126 -8.59 0.76 9.27
C LYS A 126 -9.69 1.83 9.34
N ASN A 127 -10.49 1.81 10.39
CA ASN A 127 -11.54 2.80 10.60
C ASN A 127 -10.97 4.21 10.76
N ALA A 128 -9.86 4.36 11.49
CA ALA A 128 -9.16 5.64 11.62
C ALA A 128 -8.63 6.14 10.28
N TYR A 129 -8.02 5.26 9.49
CA TYR A 129 -7.56 5.57 8.14
C TYR A 129 -8.72 6.03 7.25
N ASN A 130 -9.83 5.29 7.24
CA ASN A 130 -11.01 5.64 6.46
C ASN A 130 -11.62 6.98 6.90
N TRP A 131 -11.63 7.26 8.20
CA TRP A 131 -12.06 8.56 8.72
C TRP A 131 -11.19 9.71 8.18
N CYS A 132 -9.87 9.54 8.16
CA CYS A 132 -8.95 10.53 7.60
C CYS A 132 -9.18 10.75 6.09
N VAL A 133 -9.44 9.68 5.33
CA VAL A 133 -9.75 9.76 3.91
C VAL A 133 -11.07 10.49 3.66
N GLU A 134 -12.13 10.15 4.41
CA GLU A 134 -13.45 10.79 4.29
C GLU A 134 -13.40 12.28 4.60
N LYS A 135 -12.60 12.67 5.59
CA LYS A 135 -12.43 14.08 5.97
C LYS A 135 -11.49 14.84 5.02
N GLY A 136 -10.85 14.16 4.09
CA GLY A 136 -9.96 14.78 3.11
C GLY A 136 -8.57 15.12 3.66
N TYR A 137 -8.18 14.59 4.81
CA TYR A 137 -6.84 14.83 5.37
C TYR A 137 -5.74 14.09 4.65
N ILE A 138 -6.04 12.92 4.10
CA ILE A 138 -5.10 12.10 3.31
C ILE A 138 -5.81 11.54 2.07
N LYS A 139 -5.02 11.16 1.07
CA LYS A 139 -5.52 10.42 -0.10
C LYS A 139 -5.59 8.93 0.23
N ASP A 140 -6.61 8.26 -0.30
CA ASP A 140 -6.71 6.80 -0.18
C ASP A 140 -5.71 6.12 -1.10
N THR A 141 -4.69 5.50 -0.50
CA THR A 141 -3.66 4.74 -1.21
C THR A 141 -3.72 3.24 -0.88
N LEU A 142 -4.46 2.85 0.15
CA LEU A 142 -4.51 1.47 0.64
C LEU A 142 -5.75 0.70 0.22
N ASN A 143 -6.91 1.35 0.12
CA ASN A 143 -8.18 0.70 -0.21
C ASN A 143 -8.49 0.67 -1.71
N ASN A 144 -7.94 1.60 -2.50
CA ASN A 144 -8.19 1.76 -3.94
C ASN A 144 -7.05 1.20 -4.78
N LYS A 145 -6.86 -0.09 -4.73
CA LYS A 145 -5.87 -0.75 -5.58
C LYS A 145 -6.53 -1.71 -6.56
#